data_7cd980ecc4ec38571ad52621818014ff
#
_entry.id   7cd980ecc4ec38571ad52621818014ff
#
_cell.length_a   1.000
_cell.length_b   1.000
_cell.length_c   1.000
_cell.angle_alpha   90.00
_cell.angle_beta   90.00
_cell.angle_gamma   90.00
#
_symmetry.space_group_name_H-M   'P 1'
#
loop_
_entity.id
_entity.type
_entity.pdbx_description
1 polymer ?
#
loop_
_entity_poly.entity_id
_entity_poly.type
_entity_poly.pdbx_seq_one_letter_code
_entity_poly.pdbx_strand_id
1 'polypeptide(L)'
;MPRAKGVKQVAANRKALHDYFVLERFEAGVELFGTEVKSIRAGTVNLKDSFCTVKNGELFAYGIHIGPYEHGSIYNRDPDRPKRLLMHRREITKLYARTKQDGLTLVPLSLYFKDSRVKVELGLCKGKKLYDKRDADAQRSAKREIDRTIKEKNY
;
A
#
# COMPACT_ATOMS: atom_id res chain seq x y z
N MET A 1 13.18 -13.07 23.16
CA MET A 1 12.95 -11.68 22.76
C MET A 1 11.47 -11.38 22.74
N PRO A 2 11.03 -10.37 23.46
CA PRO A 2 9.63 -9.98 23.30
C PRO A 2 9.41 -9.52 21.86
N ARG A 3 8.42 -10.08 21.23
CA ARG A 3 8.02 -9.62 19.89
C ARG A 3 7.64 -8.15 20.00
N ALA A 4 8.15 -7.33 19.09
CA ALA A 4 7.77 -5.94 19.03
C ALA A 4 6.24 -5.88 18.90
N LYS A 5 5.57 -5.41 19.94
CA LYS A 5 4.14 -5.13 19.89
C LYS A 5 3.95 -3.83 19.12
N GLY A 6 3.11 -3.85 18.09
CA GLY A 6 2.78 -2.67 17.33
C GLY A 6 2.99 -2.83 15.84
N VAL A 7 2.88 -1.73 15.14
CA VAL A 7 2.91 -1.65 13.69
C VAL A 7 4.25 -1.08 13.25
N LYS A 8 4.93 -1.81 12.36
CA LYS A 8 6.17 -1.34 11.73
C LYS A 8 5.94 -1.21 10.22
N GLN A 9 5.82 0.00 9.74
CA GLN A 9 5.65 0.26 8.31
C GLN A 9 6.93 -0.06 7.55
N VAL A 10 6.79 -0.80 6.45
CA VAL A 10 7.91 -1.19 5.59
C VAL A 10 7.90 -0.39 4.29
N ALA A 11 6.73 -0.14 3.74
CA ALA A 11 6.58 0.59 2.49
C ALA A 11 5.32 1.45 2.50
N ALA A 12 5.36 2.55 1.76
CA ALA A 12 4.22 3.44 1.57
C ALA A 12 4.08 3.77 0.08
N ASN A 13 2.84 3.94 -0.35
CA ASN A 13 2.52 4.29 -1.73
C ASN A 13 2.24 5.79 -1.84
N ARG A 14 3.29 6.59 -1.90
CA ARG A 14 3.19 8.05 -1.96
C ARG A 14 2.53 8.53 -3.25
N LYS A 15 2.80 7.86 -4.36
CA LYS A 15 2.20 8.18 -5.65
C LYS A 15 0.69 8.05 -5.61
N ALA A 16 0.17 7.01 -4.95
CA ALA A 16 -1.27 6.82 -4.81
C ALA A 16 -1.91 7.96 -4.01
N LEU A 17 -1.27 8.41 -2.95
CA LEU A 17 -1.77 9.53 -2.15
C LEU A 17 -1.77 10.85 -2.94
N HIS A 18 -0.89 10.99 -3.92
CA HIS A 18 -0.88 12.13 -4.83
C HIS A 18 -1.97 12.02 -5.91
N ASP A 19 -2.16 10.83 -6.47
CA ASP A 19 -3.03 10.60 -7.63
C ASP A 19 -4.50 10.34 -7.29
N TYR A 20 -4.79 9.97 -6.04
CA TYR A 20 -6.13 9.56 -5.61
C TYR A 20 -6.59 10.27 -4.35
N PHE A 21 -7.91 10.47 -4.25
CA PHE A 21 -8.57 10.77 -2.98
C PHE A 21 -8.88 9.45 -2.29
N VAL A 22 -8.41 9.26 -1.07
CA VAL A 22 -8.68 8.07 -0.28
C VAL A 22 -9.98 8.29 0.48
N LEU A 23 -11.02 7.53 0.13
CA LEU A 23 -12.35 7.65 0.74
C LEU A 23 -12.47 6.80 1.99
N GLU A 24 -11.96 5.58 1.96
CA GLU A 24 -11.98 4.66 3.09
C GLU A 24 -10.70 3.84 3.11
N ARG A 25 -10.30 3.39 4.30
CA ARG A 25 -9.12 2.56 4.50
C ARG A 25 -9.50 1.22 5.12
N PHE A 26 -8.82 0.15 4.71
CA PHE A 26 -9.06 -1.21 5.19
C PHE A 26 -7.73 -1.89 5.45
N GLU A 27 -7.73 -2.84 6.38
CA GLU A 27 -6.58 -3.70 6.63
C GLU A 27 -6.86 -5.08 6.07
N ALA A 28 -5.90 -5.62 5.31
CA ALA A 28 -5.97 -6.97 4.76
C ALA A 28 -4.72 -7.75 5.12
N GLY A 29 -4.86 -9.05 5.31
CA GLY A 29 -3.72 -9.95 5.32
C GLY A 29 -3.25 -10.19 3.88
N VAL A 30 -2.07 -10.77 3.73
CA VAL A 30 -1.53 -11.12 2.41
C VAL A 30 -0.90 -12.49 2.45
N GLU A 31 -1.20 -13.29 1.44
CA GLU A 31 -0.66 -14.64 1.29
C GLU A 31 0.72 -14.55 0.64
N LEU A 32 1.74 -14.90 1.38
CA LEU A 32 3.13 -14.78 0.97
C LEU A 32 3.92 -16.07 1.20
N PHE A 33 4.94 -16.29 0.36
CA PHE A 33 5.93 -17.31 0.60
C PHE A 33 7.00 -16.80 1.57
N GLY A 34 7.74 -17.74 2.21
CA GLY A 34 8.75 -17.37 3.20
C GLY A 34 9.84 -16.43 2.67
N THR A 35 10.29 -16.63 1.43
CA THR A 35 11.29 -15.76 0.78
C THR A 35 10.76 -14.34 0.58
N GLU A 36 9.46 -14.20 0.28
CA GLU A 36 8.83 -12.90 0.14
C GLU A 36 8.76 -12.15 1.47
N VAL A 37 8.43 -12.83 2.55
CA VAL A 37 8.43 -12.24 3.91
C VAL A 37 9.83 -11.75 4.29
N LYS A 38 10.85 -12.52 3.98
CA LYS A 38 12.24 -12.14 4.26
C LYS A 38 12.68 -10.91 3.44
N SER A 39 12.27 -10.84 2.17
CA SER A 39 12.54 -9.67 1.33
C SER A 39 11.84 -8.42 1.86
N ILE A 40 10.61 -8.55 2.34
CA ILE A 40 9.86 -7.45 2.95
C ILE A 40 10.58 -6.95 4.20
N ARG A 41 11.09 -7.84 5.06
CA ARG A 41 11.88 -7.46 6.23
C ARG A 41 13.15 -6.69 5.85
N ALA A 42 13.75 -7.06 4.73
CA ALA A 42 14.93 -6.37 4.20
C ALA A 42 14.59 -5.03 3.53
N GLY A 43 13.30 -4.70 3.40
CA GLY A 43 12.86 -3.47 2.76
C GLY A 43 12.83 -3.51 1.24
N THR A 44 12.97 -4.68 0.64
CA THR A 44 13.02 -4.85 -0.82
C THR A 44 11.61 -4.99 -1.40
N VAL A 45 10.78 -3.98 -1.22
CA VAL A 45 9.38 -3.97 -1.66
C VAL A 45 9.01 -2.60 -2.19
N ASN A 46 8.20 -2.57 -3.26
CA ASN A 46 7.73 -1.34 -3.87
C ASN A 46 6.24 -1.48 -4.20
N LEU A 47 5.46 -0.49 -3.79
CA LEU A 47 4.00 -0.43 -4.01
C LEU A 47 3.61 0.49 -5.18
N LYS A 48 4.57 1.12 -5.84
CA LYS A 48 4.30 2.06 -6.93
C LYS A 48 3.53 1.38 -8.06
N ASP A 49 2.46 2.04 -8.51
CA ASP A 49 1.58 1.55 -9.57
C ASP A 49 0.86 0.23 -9.26
N SER A 50 0.75 -0.10 -7.97
CA SER A 50 -0.02 -1.26 -7.53
C SER A 50 -1.50 -0.95 -7.47
N PHE A 51 -2.31 -1.98 -7.62
CA PHE A 51 -3.77 -1.89 -7.50
C PHE A 51 -4.33 -3.24 -7.09
N CYS A 52 -5.57 -3.24 -6.62
CA CYS A 52 -6.26 -4.46 -6.23
C CYS A 52 -7.53 -4.64 -7.04
N THR A 53 -7.88 -5.88 -7.29
CA THR A 53 -9.13 -6.23 -7.96
C THR A 53 -9.74 -7.48 -7.34
N VAL A 54 -11.06 -7.58 -7.42
CA VAL A 54 -11.79 -8.75 -6.99
C VAL A 54 -12.04 -9.63 -8.20
N LYS A 55 -11.64 -10.89 -8.11
CA LYS A 55 -11.82 -11.88 -9.16
C LYS A 55 -12.35 -13.18 -8.56
N ASN A 56 -13.51 -13.63 -9.02
CA ASN A 56 -14.16 -14.86 -8.51
C ASN A 56 -14.36 -14.85 -6.98
N GLY A 57 -14.73 -13.70 -6.43
CA GLY A 57 -14.97 -13.57 -4.99
C GLY A 57 -13.71 -13.47 -4.14
N GLU A 58 -12.55 -13.45 -4.75
CA GLU A 58 -11.25 -13.32 -4.08
C GLU A 58 -10.60 -11.98 -4.42
N LEU A 59 -9.85 -11.43 -3.48
CA LEU A 59 -9.15 -10.15 -3.63
C LEU A 59 -7.68 -10.38 -3.95
N PHE A 60 -7.21 -9.80 -5.05
CA PHE A 60 -5.82 -9.90 -5.49
C PHE A 60 -5.18 -8.52 -5.60
N ALA A 61 -3.92 -8.43 -5.19
CA ALA A 61 -3.09 -7.25 -5.40
C ALA A 61 -2.13 -7.50 -6.56
N TYR A 62 -2.09 -6.55 -7.48
CA TYR A 62 -1.18 -6.56 -8.63
C TYR A 62 -0.21 -5.38 -8.51
N GLY A 63 0.99 -5.57 -9.02
CA GLY A 63 1.99 -4.50 -9.04
C GLY A 63 2.71 -4.26 -7.72
N ILE A 64 2.50 -5.09 -6.72
CA ILE A 64 3.34 -5.07 -5.52
C ILE A 64 4.62 -5.83 -5.86
N HIS A 65 5.71 -5.09 -6.04
CA HIS A 65 7.01 -5.68 -6.38
C HIS A 65 7.73 -6.06 -5.09
N ILE A 66 8.01 -7.35 -4.93
CA ILE A 66 8.81 -7.88 -3.82
C ILE A 66 10.08 -8.47 -4.42
N GLY A 67 11.22 -7.82 -4.20
CA GLY A 67 12.49 -8.23 -4.75
C GLY A 67 12.93 -9.62 -4.29
N PRO A 68 13.81 -10.29 -5.04
CA PRO A 68 14.33 -11.59 -4.63
C PRO A 68 15.11 -11.48 -3.33
N TYR A 69 14.99 -12.49 -2.49
CA TYR A 69 15.83 -12.63 -1.29
C TYR A 69 17.17 -13.24 -1.70
N GLU A 70 18.27 -12.58 -1.34
CA GLU A 70 19.63 -13.00 -1.78
C GLU A 70 19.96 -14.46 -1.46
N HIS A 71 19.52 -14.96 -0.31
CA HIS A 71 19.77 -16.32 0.11
C HIS A 71 18.64 -17.29 -0.24
N GLY A 72 17.61 -16.82 -0.97
CA GLY A 72 16.45 -17.63 -1.33
C GLY A 72 16.68 -18.57 -2.50
N SER A 73 17.59 -18.20 -3.42
CA SER A 73 17.97 -19.01 -4.57
C SER A 73 16.75 -19.55 -5.35
N ILE A 74 16.61 -20.88 -5.44
CA ILE A 74 15.51 -21.54 -6.16
C ILE A 74 14.15 -21.35 -5.51
N TYR A 75 14.10 -20.93 -4.27
CA TYR A 75 12.84 -20.69 -3.54
C TYR A 75 12.26 -19.30 -3.77
N ASN A 76 12.96 -18.44 -4.48
CA ASN A 76 12.45 -17.11 -4.84
C ASN A 76 11.29 -17.22 -5.81
N ARG A 77 10.29 -16.36 -5.65
CA ARG A 77 9.14 -16.27 -6.53
C ARG A 77 9.29 -15.08 -7.45
N ASP A 78 8.47 -15.03 -8.51
CA ASP A 78 8.41 -13.89 -9.39
C ASP A 78 8.11 -12.62 -8.55
N PRO A 79 8.98 -11.59 -8.62
CA PRO A 79 8.78 -10.35 -7.84
C PRO A 79 7.43 -9.67 -8.08
N ASP A 80 6.87 -9.82 -9.28
CA ASP A 80 5.61 -9.19 -9.67
C ASP A 80 4.42 -10.15 -9.63
N ARG A 81 4.57 -11.28 -8.99
CA ARG A 81 3.49 -12.27 -8.83
C ARG A 81 2.26 -11.60 -8.19
N PRO A 82 1.04 -11.84 -8.73
CA PRO A 82 -0.17 -11.39 -8.05
C PRO A 82 -0.27 -12.00 -6.65
N LYS A 83 -0.63 -11.20 -5.66
CA LYS A 83 -0.72 -11.64 -4.26
C LYS A 83 -2.18 -11.66 -3.85
N ARG A 84 -2.62 -12.79 -3.29
CA ARG A 84 -3.96 -12.90 -2.75
C ARG A 84 -4.02 -12.19 -1.40
N LEU A 85 -4.99 -11.31 -1.25
CA LEU A 85 -5.23 -10.60 -0.01
C LEU A 85 -6.31 -11.31 0.80
N LEU A 86 -6.15 -11.30 2.11
CA LEU A 86 -7.02 -12.01 3.04
C LEU A 86 -7.91 -11.03 3.78
N MET A 87 -9.18 -11.04 3.44
CA MET A 87 -10.24 -10.27 4.09
C MET A 87 -11.48 -11.15 4.24
N HIS A 88 -12.38 -10.75 5.12
CA HIS A 88 -13.66 -11.44 5.22
C HIS A 88 -14.43 -11.31 3.91
N ARG A 89 -15.07 -12.40 3.51
CA ARG A 89 -15.83 -12.47 2.25
C ARG A 89 -16.87 -11.36 2.14
N ARG A 90 -17.52 -11.03 3.24
CA ARG A 90 -18.48 -9.94 3.33
C ARG A 90 -17.86 -8.60 2.94
N GLU A 91 -16.66 -8.32 3.43
CA GLU A 91 -15.94 -7.09 3.10
C GLU A 91 -15.50 -7.06 1.64
N ILE A 92 -15.02 -8.17 1.10
CA ILE A 92 -14.64 -8.31 -0.32
C ILE A 92 -15.84 -8.02 -1.22
N THR A 93 -17.00 -8.58 -0.89
CA THR A 93 -18.23 -8.36 -1.64
C THR A 93 -18.65 -6.90 -1.64
N LYS A 94 -18.58 -6.24 -0.49
CA LYS A 94 -18.85 -4.81 -0.37
C LYS A 94 -17.91 -3.96 -1.22
N LEU A 95 -16.62 -4.25 -1.17
CA LEU A 95 -15.62 -3.53 -1.96
C LEU A 95 -15.84 -3.72 -3.46
N TYR A 96 -16.16 -4.93 -3.88
CA TYR A 96 -16.47 -5.22 -5.28
C TYR A 96 -17.65 -4.39 -5.78
N ALA A 97 -18.74 -4.34 -4.99
CA ALA A 97 -19.92 -3.56 -5.33
C ALA A 97 -19.58 -2.07 -5.47
N ARG A 98 -18.84 -1.51 -4.53
CA ARG A 98 -18.47 -0.10 -4.56
C ARG A 98 -17.52 0.26 -5.72
N THR A 99 -16.57 -0.61 -6.03
CA THR A 99 -15.67 -0.37 -7.17
C THR A 99 -16.43 -0.38 -8.50
N LYS A 100 -17.44 -1.25 -8.64
CA LYS A 100 -18.23 -1.35 -9.87
C LYS A 100 -19.27 -0.24 -9.99
N GLN A 101 -19.99 0.06 -8.92
CA GLN A 101 -21.07 1.05 -8.94
C GLN A 101 -20.57 2.49 -8.94
N ASP A 102 -19.56 2.78 -8.15
CA ASP A 102 -19.08 4.13 -7.95
C ASP A 102 -17.81 4.46 -8.76
N GLY A 103 -17.33 3.51 -9.55
CA GLY A 103 -16.12 3.71 -10.36
C GLY A 103 -14.87 3.97 -9.53
N LEU A 104 -14.78 3.36 -8.33
CA LEU A 104 -13.67 3.53 -7.43
C LEU A 104 -12.58 2.49 -7.68
N THR A 105 -11.38 2.76 -7.21
CA THR A 105 -10.22 1.88 -7.35
C THR A 105 -9.70 1.47 -5.98
N LEU A 106 -9.36 0.20 -5.82
CA LEU A 106 -8.67 -0.29 -4.63
C LEU A 106 -7.16 -0.21 -4.86
N VAL A 107 -6.47 0.48 -3.96
CA VAL A 107 -5.03 0.71 -4.09
C VAL A 107 -4.33 0.35 -2.77
N PRO A 108 -3.25 -0.45 -2.80
CA PRO A 108 -2.42 -0.64 -1.62
C PRO A 108 -1.75 0.68 -1.25
N LEU A 109 -1.98 1.15 -0.03
CA LEU A 109 -1.43 2.41 0.46
C LEU A 109 -0.16 2.23 1.27
N SER A 110 -0.09 1.16 2.05
CA SER A 110 1.10 0.83 2.82
C SER A 110 1.20 -0.67 3.10
N LEU A 111 2.40 -1.10 3.37
CA LEU A 111 2.71 -2.47 3.77
C LEU A 111 3.42 -2.39 5.13
N TYR A 112 2.99 -3.19 6.09
CA TYR A 112 3.53 -3.13 7.44
C TYR A 112 3.49 -4.48 8.13
N PHE A 113 4.32 -4.61 9.17
CA PHE A 113 4.23 -5.73 10.10
C PHE A 113 3.36 -5.32 11.29
N LYS A 114 2.39 -6.15 11.60
CA LYS A 114 1.56 -6.00 12.80
C LYS A 114 1.66 -7.30 13.58
N ASP A 115 2.27 -7.24 14.76
CA ASP A 115 2.54 -8.42 15.60
C ASP A 115 3.23 -9.53 14.80
N SER A 116 4.26 -9.17 14.03
CA SER A 116 5.08 -10.06 13.18
C SER A 116 4.36 -10.63 11.96
N ARG A 117 3.14 -10.20 11.66
CA ARG A 117 2.40 -10.58 10.45
C ARG A 117 2.41 -9.44 9.46
N VAL A 118 2.57 -9.79 8.19
CA VAL A 118 2.52 -8.78 7.11
C VAL A 118 1.06 -8.41 6.84
N LYS A 119 0.77 -7.12 6.88
CA LYS A 119 -0.54 -6.56 6.58
C LYS A 119 -0.41 -5.50 5.50
N VAL A 120 -1.47 -5.31 4.75
CA VAL A 120 -1.58 -4.28 3.71
C VAL A 120 -2.70 -3.34 4.08
N GLU A 121 -2.42 -2.05 4.09
CA GLU A 121 -3.46 -1.03 4.19
C GLU A 121 -3.98 -0.75 2.79
N LEU A 122 -5.26 -0.99 2.57
CA LEU A 122 -5.93 -0.72 1.32
C LEU A 122 -6.70 0.58 1.39
N GLY A 123 -6.70 1.32 0.30
CA GLY A 123 -7.53 2.49 0.14
C GLY A 123 -8.59 2.27 -0.93
N LEU A 124 -9.84 2.59 -0.61
CA LEU A 124 -10.89 2.74 -1.60
C LEU A 124 -10.78 4.17 -2.12
N CYS A 125 -10.36 4.33 -3.37
CA CYS A 125 -9.87 5.59 -3.87
C CYS A 125 -10.64 6.07 -5.09
N LYS A 126 -10.73 7.40 -5.21
CA LYS A 126 -11.26 8.10 -6.39
C LYS A 126 -10.10 8.83 -7.07
N GLY A 127 -9.95 8.65 -8.37
CA GLY A 127 -8.90 9.33 -9.14
C GLY A 127 -9.05 10.84 -9.09
N LYS A 128 -7.95 11.54 -8.87
CA LYS A 128 -7.89 13.00 -8.93
C LYS A 128 -7.82 13.47 -10.38
N LYS A 129 -8.51 14.57 -10.67
CA LYS A 129 -8.35 15.28 -11.92
C LYS A 129 -7.03 16.05 -11.92
N LEU A 130 -6.55 16.44 -13.07
CA LEU A 130 -5.25 17.10 -13.19
C LEU A 130 -5.13 18.35 -12.32
N TYR A 131 -6.18 19.17 -12.24
CA TYR A 131 -6.17 20.39 -11.41
C TYR A 131 -6.09 20.07 -9.91
N ASP A 132 -6.71 18.97 -9.45
CA ASP A 132 -6.63 18.52 -8.06
C ASP A 132 -5.21 18.13 -7.68
N LYS A 133 -4.48 17.50 -8.61
CA LYS A 133 -3.08 17.12 -8.41
C LYS A 133 -2.19 18.36 -8.29
N ARG A 134 -2.42 19.38 -9.09
CA ARG A 134 -1.71 20.66 -9.04
C ARG A 134 -1.92 21.35 -7.70
N ASP A 135 -3.16 21.38 -7.20
CA ASP A 135 -3.48 21.96 -5.90
C ASP A 135 -2.78 21.23 -4.76
N ALA A 136 -2.75 19.90 -4.79
CA ALA A 136 -2.05 19.10 -3.81
C ALA A 136 -0.54 19.38 -3.79
N ASP A 137 0.07 19.55 -4.96
CA ASP A 137 1.49 19.90 -5.08
C ASP A 137 1.76 21.32 -4.55
N ALA A 138 0.90 22.27 -4.86
CA ALA A 138 1.01 23.65 -4.38
C ALA A 138 0.92 23.71 -2.85
N GLN A 139 -0.02 23.00 -2.25
CA GLN A 139 -0.17 22.91 -0.80
C GLN A 139 1.06 22.31 -0.13
N ARG A 140 1.63 21.27 -0.72
CA ARG A 140 2.82 20.61 -0.22
C ARG A 140 4.02 21.54 -0.24
N SER A 141 4.21 22.28 -1.33
CA SER A 141 5.30 23.28 -1.47
C SER A 141 5.16 24.41 -0.46
N ALA A 142 3.95 24.95 -0.28
CA ALA A 142 3.67 25.99 0.70
C ALA A 142 3.99 25.51 2.12
N LYS A 143 3.59 24.30 2.47
CA LYS A 143 3.90 23.70 3.78
C LYS A 143 5.40 23.57 4.01
N ARG A 144 6.17 23.14 3.01
CA ARG A 144 7.62 23.01 3.11
C ARG A 144 8.29 24.37 3.35
N GLU A 145 7.84 25.42 2.70
CA GLU A 145 8.36 26.77 2.89
C GLU A 145 8.07 27.30 4.29
N ILE A 146 6.87 27.09 4.80
CA ILE A 146 6.49 27.47 6.17
C ILE A 146 7.37 26.73 7.18
N ASP A 147 7.54 25.43 7.03
CA ASP A 147 8.37 24.61 7.93
C ASP A 147 9.83 25.09 7.91
N ARG A 148 10.34 25.44 6.73
CA ARG A 148 11.71 25.98 6.58
C ARG A 148 11.86 27.31 7.29
N THR A 149 10.92 28.21 7.14
CA THR A 149 10.92 29.53 7.79
C THR A 149 10.89 29.41 9.32
N ILE A 150 10.07 28.48 9.83
CA ILE A 150 10.01 28.21 11.28
C ILE A 150 11.36 27.71 11.80
N LYS A 151 12.02 26.79 11.08
CA LYS A 151 13.33 26.27 11.46
C LYS A 151 14.40 27.37 11.48
N GLU A 152 14.40 28.26 10.50
CA GLU A 152 15.35 29.37 10.41
C GLU A 152 15.17 30.37 11.57
N LYS A 153 13.93 30.61 12.01
CA LYS A 153 13.64 31.51 13.13
C LYS A 153 14.01 30.95 14.50
N ASN A 154 14.14 29.64 14.62
CA ASN A 154 14.44 28.96 15.88
C ASN A 154 15.94 28.73 16.11
N TYR A 155 16.78 29.21 15.22
CA TYR A 155 18.25 29.20 15.35
C TYR A 155 18.75 30.58 15.78
#